data_56739f5e510f863e805903751eec9498
#
_entry.id   56739f5e510f863e805903751eec9498
#
_cell.length_a   1.000
_cell.length_b   1.000
_cell.length_c   1.000
_cell.angle_alpha   90.00
_cell.angle_beta   90.00
_cell.angle_gamma   90.00
#
_symmetry.space_group_name_H-M   'P 1'
#
loop_
_entity.id
_entity.type
_entity.pdbx_description
1 polymer ?
#
loop_
_entity_poly.entity_id
_entity_poly.type
_entity_poly.pdbx_seq_one_letter_code
_entity_poly.pdbx_strand_id
1 'polypeptide(L)'
;MLRVAFVLSCLVPSAIAAQVPPELREAMRARDEAVAKADAATWDRLTTDDFTVVLADGTRLTKGERLAQFKTQQATPPAPAQQEQIKHYGDVFVRRALRQVRDAGAAWVLDIWVKDAKGWRVAAVQVTSAKK
;
A
#
# COMPACT_ATOMS: atom_id res chain seq x y z
N MET A 1 -16.26 -27.78 54.93
CA MET A 1 -16.91 -26.83 54.01
C MET A 1 -15.91 -26.45 52.94
N LEU A 2 -16.07 -27.00 51.76
CA LEU A 2 -15.18 -26.76 50.63
C LEU A 2 -15.68 -25.53 49.84
N ARG A 3 -14.93 -24.41 49.86
CA ARG A 3 -15.24 -23.22 49.04
C ARG A 3 -14.57 -23.43 47.68
N VAL A 4 -15.37 -23.74 46.68
CA VAL A 4 -14.93 -23.72 45.29
C VAL A 4 -14.94 -22.26 44.81
N ALA A 5 -13.74 -21.69 44.62
CA ALA A 5 -13.61 -20.40 43.96
C ALA A 5 -13.72 -20.59 42.44
N PHE A 6 -14.82 -20.13 41.88
CA PHE A 6 -14.98 -20.03 40.41
C PHE A 6 -14.14 -18.85 39.93
N VAL A 7 -12.99 -19.13 39.30
CA VAL A 7 -12.22 -18.11 38.57
C VAL A 7 -12.89 -17.94 37.22
N LEU A 8 -13.64 -16.86 37.08
CA LEU A 8 -14.20 -16.44 35.79
C LEU A 8 -13.07 -15.87 34.97
N SER A 9 -12.49 -16.68 34.08
CA SER A 9 -11.50 -16.24 33.10
C SER A 9 -12.24 -15.40 32.04
N CYS A 10 -12.14 -14.07 32.14
CA CYS A 10 -12.57 -13.17 31.08
C CYS A 10 -11.64 -13.35 29.88
N LEU A 11 -12.05 -14.12 28.88
CA LEU A 11 -11.47 -14.10 27.55
C LEU A 11 -11.76 -12.74 26.93
N VAL A 12 -10.80 -11.81 27.02
CA VAL A 12 -10.81 -10.60 26.24
C VAL A 12 -10.58 -11.04 24.79
N PRO A 13 -11.50 -10.78 23.85
CA PRO A 13 -11.23 -11.05 22.45
C PRO A 13 -10.09 -10.14 22.01
N SER A 14 -8.91 -10.70 21.85
CA SER A 14 -7.82 -10.01 21.18
C SER A 14 -8.30 -9.63 19.78
N ALA A 15 -8.38 -8.33 19.49
CA ALA A 15 -8.61 -7.87 18.12
C ALA A 15 -7.52 -8.47 17.25
N ILE A 16 -7.90 -9.44 16.41
CA ILE A 16 -6.99 -10.05 15.45
C ILE A 16 -6.65 -8.94 14.46
N ALA A 17 -5.41 -8.43 14.51
CA ALA A 17 -4.92 -7.53 13.48
C ALA A 17 -5.11 -8.23 12.14
N ALA A 18 -5.75 -7.55 11.17
CA ALA A 18 -6.03 -8.09 9.86
C ALA A 18 -4.74 -8.67 9.27
N GLN A 19 -4.70 -10.00 9.06
CA GLN A 19 -3.52 -10.64 8.48
C GLN A 19 -3.47 -10.34 7.00
N VAL A 20 -2.39 -9.68 6.60
CA VAL A 20 -2.11 -9.44 5.19
C VAL A 20 -1.60 -10.73 4.57
N PRO A 21 -2.22 -11.25 3.49
CA PRO A 21 -1.74 -12.45 2.82
C PRO A 21 -0.25 -12.31 2.42
N PRO A 22 0.56 -13.36 2.56
CA PRO A 22 1.99 -13.31 2.20
C PRO A 22 2.23 -12.86 0.75
N GLU A 23 1.39 -13.29 -0.18
CA GLU A 23 1.48 -12.91 -1.60
C GLU A 23 1.20 -11.42 -1.81
N LEU A 24 0.30 -10.83 -1.03
CA LEU A 24 0.04 -9.40 -1.07
C LEU A 24 1.22 -8.61 -0.49
N ARG A 25 1.82 -9.07 0.60
CA ARG A 25 3.03 -8.41 1.15
C ARG A 25 4.17 -8.42 0.15
N GLU A 26 4.37 -9.54 -0.54
CA GLU A 26 5.38 -9.65 -1.60
C GLU A 26 5.07 -8.71 -2.78
N ALA A 27 3.82 -8.63 -3.22
CA ALA A 27 3.40 -7.71 -4.27
C ALA A 27 3.61 -6.24 -3.86
N MET A 28 3.29 -5.89 -2.61
CA MET A 28 3.53 -4.56 -2.05
C MET A 28 5.04 -4.21 -2.08
N ARG A 29 5.88 -5.13 -1.62
CA ARG A 29 7.34 -4.95 -1.62
C ARG A 29 7.88 -4.79 -3.04
N ALA A 30 7.49 -5.67 -3.95
CA ALA A 30 7.94 -5.64 -5.33
C ALA A 30 7.54 -4.32 -6.03
N ARG A 31 6.33 -3.82 -5.75
CA ARG A 31 5.87 -2.55 -6.32
C ARG A 31 6.61 -1.35 -5.74
N ASP A 32 6.87 -1.33 -4.44
CA ASP A 32 7.65 -0.26 -3.79
C ASP A 32 9.07 -0.20 -4.37
N GLU A 33 9.70 -1.36 -4.57
CA GLU A 33 11.01 -1.45 -5.23
C GLU A 33 10.96 -0.99 -6.69
N ALA A 34 9.92 -1.37 -7.43
CA ALA A 34 9.75 -0.97 -8.82
C ALA A 34 9.64 0.56 -8.97
N VAL A 35 8.95 1.23 -8.06
CA VAL A 35 8.88 2.70 -8.04
C VAL A 35 10.27 3.29 -7.77
N ALA A 36 11.00 2.79 -6.79
CA ALA A 36 12.32 3.29 -6.44
C ALA A 36 13.34 3.08 -7.57
N LYS A 37 13.30 1.91 -8.22
CA LYS A 37 14.25 1.53 -9.29
C LYS A 37 13.84 2.03 -10.68
N ALA A 38 12.67 2.66 -10.82
CA ALA A 38 12.05 3.00 -12.09
C ALA A 38 11.84 1.76 -13.00
N ASP A 39 11.49 0.63 -12.38
CA ASP A 39 11.18 -0.62 -13.09
C ASP A 39 9.75 -0.61 -13.62
N ALA A 40 9.59 -0.11 -14.84
CA ALA A 40 8.30 0.03 -15.48
C ALA A 40 7.59 -1.32 -15.68
N ALA A 41 8.32 -2.39 -16.01
CA ALA A 41 7.72 -3.70 -16.29
C ALA A 41 7.08 -4.33 -15.05
N THR A 42 7.79 -4.32 -13.92
CA THR A 42 7.24 -4.81 -12.65
C THR A 42 6.08 -3.94 -12.16
N TRP A 43 6.21 -2.62 -12.27
CA TRP A 43 5.14 -1.69 -11.89
C TRP A 43 3.88 -1.91 -12.74
N ASP A 44 4.03 -2.08 -14.06
CA ASP A 44 2.94 -2.35 -15.00
C ASP A 44 2.18 -3.63 -14.64
N ARG A 45 2.90 -4.71 -14.40
CA ARG A 45 2.32 -6.01 -14.02
C ARG A 45 1.52 -5.95 -12.73
N LEU A 46 1.95 -5.15 -11.75
CA LEU A 46 1.31 -4.99 -10.44
C LEU A 46 0.26 -3.86 -10.40
N THR A 47 -0.16 -3.37 -11.55
CA THR A 47 -1.09 -2.23 -11.67
C THR A 47 -2.25 -2.60 -12.59
N THR A 48 -3.49 -2.32 -12.17
CA THR A 48 -4.70 -2.59 -12.99
C THR A 48 -4.73 -1.68 -14.23
N ASP A 49 -5.47 -2.10 -15.25
CA ASP A 49 -5.53 -1.34 -16.51
C ASP A 49 -6.29 -0.01 -16.37
N ASP A 50 -7.24 0.04 -15.44
CA ASP A 50 -8.03 1.23 -15.12
C ASP A 50 -7.42 2.10 -14.01
N PHE A 51 -6.16 1.82 -13.65
CA PHE A 51 -5.45 2.52 -12.59
C PHE A 51 -5.43 4.04 -12.78
N THR A 52 -5.59 4.74 -11.67
CA THR A 52 -5.33 6.18 -11.59
C THR A 52 -4.50 6.53 -10.36
N VAL A 53 -3.70 7.56 -10.47
CA VAL A 53 -3.01 8.18 -9.33
C VAL A 53 -3.31 9.66 -9.28
N VAL A 54 -3.53 10.17 -8.07
CA VAL A 54 -3.57 11.62 -7.81
C VAL A 54 -2.28 11.98 -7.06
N LEU A 55 -1.49 12.85 -7.66
CA LEU A 55 -0.24 13.34 -7.09
C LEU A 55 -0.48 14.43 -6.06
N ALA A 56 0.55 14.79 -5.30
CA ALA A 56 0.45 15.77 -4.22
C ALA A 56 0.04 17.17 -4.68
N ASP A 57 0.32 17.53 -5.92
CA ASP A 57 -0.08 18.79 -6.56
C ASP A 57 -1.51 18.76 -7.15
N GLY A 58 -2.21 17.62 -7.00
CA GLY A 58 -3.56 17.43 -7.55
C GLY A 58 -3.59 16.91 -8.99
N THR A 59 -2.44 16.72 -9.63
CA THR A 59 -2.38 16.13 -10.99
C THR A 59 -2.86 14.69 -10.94
N ARG A 60 -3.82 14.35 -11.80
CA ARG A 60 -4.30 12.98 -11.98
C ARG A 60 -3.66 12.37 -13.22
N LEU A 61 -3.10 11.16 -13.06
CA LEU A 61 -2.50 10.40 -14.14
C LEU A 61 -3.19 9.05 -14.30
N THR A 62 -3.35 8.64 -15.53
CA THR A 62 -3.72 7.28 -15.93
C THR A 62 -2.51 6.35 -15.82
N LYS A 63 -2.75 5.04 -15.95
CA LYS A 63 -1.67 4.04 -16.01
C LYS A 63 -0.67 4.36 -17.14
N GLY A 64 -1.16 4.66 -18.34
CA GLY A 64 -0.30 4.95 -19.49
C GLY A 64 0.55 6.20 -19.30
N GLU A 65 -0.02 7.27 -18.76
CA GLU A 65 0.70 8.50 -18.45
C GLU A 65 1.77 8.28 -17.36
N ARG A 66 1.45 7.49 -16.34
CA ARG A 66 2.43 7.16 -15.30
C ARG A 66 3.57 6.29 -15.83
N LEU A 67 3.28 5.31 -16.70
CA LEU A 67 4.30 4.50 -17.37
C LEU A 67 5.23 5.35 -18.23
N ALA A 68 4.70 6.35 -18.93
CA ALA A 68 5.52 7.27 -19.72
C ALA A 68 6.54 8.03 -18.85
N GLN A 69 6.18 8.37 -17.62
CA GLN A 69 7.10 9.02 -16.68
C GLN A 69 8.27 8.11 -16.26
N PHE A 70 8.05 6.81 -16.16
CA PHE A 70 9.13 5.86 -15.82
C PHE A 70 10.28 5.88 -16.82
N LYS A 71 10.04 6.22 -18.08
CA LYS A 71 11.08 6.26 -19.11
C LYS A 71 12.17 7.28 -18.84
N THR A 72 11.84 8.35 -18.14
CA THR A 72 12.76 9.45 -17.80
C THR A 72 13.07 9.55 -16.32
N GLN A 73 12.41 8.74 -15.49
CA GLN A 73 12.60 8.74 -14.04
C GLN A 73 13.91 8.05 -13.68
N GLN A 74 14.70 8.70 -12.86
CA GLN A 74 15.92 8.09 -12.30
C GLN A 74 15.59 7.19 -11.11
N ALA A 75 16.36 6.11 -10.97
CA ALA A 75 16.31 5.27 -9.79
C ALA A 75 16.72 6.07 -8.53
N THR A 76 16.06 5.77 -7.42
CA THR A 76 16.36 6.32 -6.11
C THR A 76 16.55 5.19 -5.10
N PRO A 77 17.26 5.42 -3.99
CA PRO A 77 17.25 4.46 -2.90
C PRO A 77 15.82 4.17 -2.42
N PRO A 78 15.49 2.92 -2.06
CA PRO A 78 14.19 2.61 -1.47
C PRO A 78 14.01 3.40 -0.18
N ALA A 79 12.88 4.09 -0.05
CA ALA A 79 12.50 4.75 1.19
C ALA A 79 11.51 3.85 1.95
N PRO A 80 11.79 3.44 3.19
CA PRO A 80 10.88 2.60 3.94
C PRO A 80 9.57 3.34 4.23
N ALA A 81 8.47 2.60 4.21
CA ALA A 81 7.19 3.10 4.68
C ALA A 81 7.23 3.30 6.19
N GLN A 82 6.81 4.47 6.66
CA GLN A 82 6.66 4.76 8.08
C GLN A 82 5.18 4.84 8.43
N GLN A 83 4.82 4.55 9.68
CA GLN A 83 3.44 4.61 10.16
C GLN A 83 2.47 3.86 9.24
N GLU A 84 2.88 2.69 8.76
CA GLU A 84 2.08 1.88 7.86
C GLU A 84 0.83 1.35 8.56
N GLN A 85 -0.32 1.53 7.91
CA GLN A 85 -1.58 0.96 8.32
C GLN A 85 -2.22 0.25 7.12
N ILE A 86 -2.60 -1.01 7.32
CA ILE A 86 -3.26 -1.83 6.32
C ILE A 86 -4.61 -2.27 6.87
N LYS A 87 -5.68 -1.99 6.12
CA LYS A 87 -7.05 -2.43 6.40
C LYS A 87 -7.57 -3.25 5.24
N HIS A 88 -8.48 -4.18 5.49
CA HIS A 88 -9.14 -4.91 4.42
C HIS A 88 -10.66 -4.81 4.55
N TYR A 89 -11.30 -4.83 3.40
CA TYR A 89 -12.75 -4.78 3.24
C TYR A 89 -13.11 -5.85 2.18
N GLY A 90 -13.44 -7.07 2.64
CA GLY A 90 -13.57 -8.20 1.74
C GLY A 90 -12.27 -8.49 0.99
N ASP A 91 -12.30 -8.45 -0.34
CA ASP A 91 -11.14 -8.71 -1.21
C ASP A 91 -10.31 -7.46 -1.52
N VAL A 92 -10.61 -6.33 -0.88
CA VAL A 92 -9.90 -5.06 -1.08
C VAL A 92 -9.04 -4.75 0.13
N PHE A 93 -7.77 -4.47 -0.09
CA PHE A 93 -6.85 -3.98 0.93
C PHE A 93 -6.52 -2.51 0.66
N VAL A 94 -6.58 -1.72 1.72
CA VAL A 94 -6.20 -0.30 1.70
C VAL A 94 -4.95 -0.13 2.55
N ARG A 95 -3.85 0.27 1.94
CA ARG A 95 -2.60 0.59 2.65
C ARG A 95 -2.42 2.10 2.68
N ARG A 96 -2.13 2.65 3.85
CA ARG A 96 -1.71 4.03 4.03
C ARG A 96 -0.38 4.05 4.75
N ALA A 97 0.57 4.83 4.25
CA ALA A 97 1.88 4.98 4.87
C ALA A 97 2.44 6.38 4.65
N LEU A 98 3.26 6.82 5.58
CA LEU A 98 4.09 8.02 5.40
C LEU A 98 5.36 7.61 4.64
N ARG A 99 5.67 8.32 3.56
CA ARG A 99 6.81 8.05 2.69
C ARG A 99 7.52 9.33 2.28
N GLN A 100 8.79 9.19 1.91
CA GLN A 100 9.46 10.22 1.12
C GLN A 100 9.08 10.01 -0.34
N VAL A 101 8.45 10.99 -0.92
CA VAL A 101 7.97 10.97 -2.31
C VAL A 101 8.75 11.98 -3.13
N ARG A 102 9.17 11.58 -4.33
CA ARG A 102 9.83 12.47 -5.28
C ARG A 102 8.98 13.73 -5.47
N ASP A 103 9.61 14.88 -5.46
CA ASP A 103 9.02 16.21 -5.69
C ASP A 103 7.97 16.64 -4.66
N ALA A 104 7.63 15.81 -3.68
CA ALA A 104 6.64 16.12 -2.65
C ALA A 104 7.21 16.08 -1.22
N GLY A 105 8.40 15.53 -1.02
CA GLY A 105 8.97 15.31 0.33
C GLY A 105 8.18 14.28 1.12
N ALA A 106 7.98 14.52 2.42
CA ALA A 106 7.15 13.65 3.24
C ALA A 106 5.68 13.74 2.81
N ALA A 107 5.08 12.60 2.49
CA ALA A 107 3.70 12.52 2.03
C ALA A 107 3.00 11.27 2.54
N TRP A 108 1.72 11.38 2.77
CA TRP A 108 0.84 10.23 2.95
C TRP A 108 0.52 9.62 1.60
N VAL A 109 0.74 8.33 1.48
CA VAL A 109 0.41 7.55 0.28
C VAL A 109 -0.65 6.53 0.64
N LEU A 110 -1.76 6.57 -0.09
CA LEU A 110 -2.86 5.62 0.02
C LEU A 110 -2.87 4.75 -1.23
N ASP A 111 -2.71 3.43 -1.05
CA ASP A 111 -2.82 2.44 -2.12
C ASP A 111 -4.07 1.60 -1.92
N ILE A 112 -4.79 1.34 -3.00
CA ILE A 112 -5.91 0.38 -3.02
C ILE A 112 -5.48 -0.85 -3.81
N TRP A 113 -5.45 -1.99 -3.12
CA TRP A 113 -5.04 -3.28 -3.65
C TRP A 113 -6.25 -4.18 -3.87
N VAL A 114 -6.32 -4.78 -5.04
CA VAL A 114 -7.37 -5.72 -5.43
C VAL A 114 -6.75 -7.01 -5.95
N LYS A 115 -7.46 -8.12 -5.81
CA LYS A 115 -7.04 -9.41 -6.39
C LYS A 115 -7.93 -9.72 -7.58
N ASP A 116 -7.31 -9.97 -8.72
CA ASP A 116 -7.98 -10.43 -9.94
C ASP A 116 -7.30 -11.71 -10.49
N ALA A 117 -7.65 -12.12 -11.72
CA ALA A 117 -7.09 -13.31 -12.35
C ALA A 117 -5.55 -13.23 -12.53
N LYS A 118 -4.98 -12.03 -12.54
CA LYS A 118 -3.52 -11.78 -12.64
C LYS A 118 -2.82 -11.66 -11.29
N GLY A 119 -3.54 -11.85 -10.18
CA GLY A 119 -3.03 -11.73 -8.83
C GLY A 119 -3.31 -10.38 -8.18
N TRP A 120 -2.52 -10.02 -7.17
CA TRP A 120 -2.65 -8.75 -6.46
C TRP A 120 -2.13 -7.58 -7.29
N ARG A 121 -2.96 -6.56 -7.47
CA ARG A 121 -2.63 -5.36 -8.25
C ARG A 121 -3.17 -4.10 -7.60
N VAL A 122 -2.51 -2.98 -7.80
CA VAL A 122 -2.97 -1.67 -7.33
C VAL A 122 -3.97 -1.09 -8.33
N ALA A 123 -5.12 -0.68 -7.82
CA ALA A 123 -6.18 -0.05 -8.62
C ALA A 123 -6.14 1.48 -8.56
N ALA A 124 -5.71 2.04 -7.44
CA ALA A 124 -5.62 3.49 -7.28
C ALA A 124 -4.56 3.87 -6.25
N VAL A 125 -3.97 5.04 -6.43
CA VAL A 125 -3.05 5.66 -5.48
C VAL A 125 -3.41 7.13 -5.30
N GLN A 126 -3.32 7.59 -4.06
CA GLN A 126 -3.39 9.01 -3.76
C GLN A 126 -2.20 9.43 -2.91
N VAL A 127 -1.58 10.53 -3.30
CA VAL A 127 -0.46 11.16 -2.60
C VAL A 127 -0.92 12.49 -2.02
N THR A 128 -0.68 12.69 -0.74
CA THR A 128 -1.03 13.94 -0.05
C THR A 128 0.17 14.39 0.76
N SER A 129 0.64 15.61 0.54
CA SER A 129 1.75 16.17 1.30
C SER A 129 1.44 16.15 2.79
N ALA A 130 2.37 15.64 3.60
CA ALA A 130 2.24 15.64 5.05
C ALA A 130 2.44 17.07 5.56
N LYS A 131 1.59 17.50 6.51
CA LYS A 131 1.81 18.75 7.22
C LYS A 131 3.05 18.62 8.11
N LYS A 132 3.85 19.67 8.12
CA LYS A 132 4.95 19.81 9.09
C LYS A 132 4.41 20.12 10.47
#